data_95af7cbcd573c39c89f8a8520323ca98
#
_entry.id   95af7cbcd573c39c89f8a8520323ca98
#
_cell.length_a   1.000
_cell.length_b   1.000
_cell.length_c   1.000
_cell.angle_alpha   90.00
_cell.angle_beta   90.00
_cell.angle_gamma   90.00
#
_symmetry.space_group_name_H-M   'P 1'
#
loop_
_entity.id
_entity.type
_entity.pdbx_description
1 polymer ?
#
loop_
_entity_poly.entity_id
_entity_poly.type
_entity_poly.pdbx_seq_one_letter_code
_entity_poly.pdbx_strand_id
1 'polypeptide(L)'
;NHTDKDRQTDDFYATEPKAAKLLLGLETFSPNIWECACGDGSLSKVFENAGYNVKSTDLIYRGYGEGGVDFLKTQDRWDGDIITNPPYKFAKEFVEKAIETVTEGHKVAMFLKLQFMEGKARKNLFLKYPPRTIYVSSSRLLCAKNAGFDKMIEGGGSAVAYGWFLWVNGYNGKTELQWFN
;
A
#
# COMPACT_ATOMS: atom_id res chain seq x y z
N ASN A 1 -21.53 0.48 22.16
CA ASN A 1 -21.69 -0.54 21.15
C ASN A 1 -21.67 0.12 19.78
N HIS A 2 -20.48 0.30 19.20
CA HIS A 2 -20.38 0.66 17.79
C HIS A 2 -20.65 -0.61 16.97
N THR A 3 -21.67 -0.58 16.15
CA THR A 3 -22.07 -1.69 15.30
C THR A 3 -21.03 -1.94 14.20
N ASP A 4 -20.85 -3.19 13.75
CA ASP A 4 -19.88 -3.56 12.71
C ASP A 4 -20.05 -2.81 11.36
N LYS A 5 -21.23 -2.21 11.13
CA LYS A 5 -21.51 -1.36 9.96
C LYS A 5 -20.77 -0.03 9.99
N ASP A 6 -20.54 0.57 11.16
CA ASP A 6 -19.82 1.84 11.28
C ASP A 6 -18.29 1.68 11.13
N ARG A 7 -17.78 0.47 11.34
CA ARG A 7 -16.37 0.15 11.16
C ARG A 7 -15.96 -0.02 9.70
N GLN A 8 -16.87 -0.41 8.80
CA GLN A 8 -16.54 -0.59 7.38
C GLN A 8 -16.40 0.73 6.62
N THR A 9 -17.09 1.77 7.05
CA THR A 9 -16.99 3.10 6.45
C THR A 9 -15.77 3.90 6.94
N ASP A 10 -15.15 3.48 8.04
CA ASP A 10 -14.11 4.23 8.75
C ASP A 10 -12.66 3.80 8.41
N ASP A 11 -12.46 2.77 7.59
CA ASP A 11 -11.12 2.22 7.33
C ASP A 11 -10.42 2.84 6.10
N PHE A 12 -10.92 3.98 5.60
CA PHE A 12 -10.28 4.73 4.55
C PHE A 12 -9.36 5.81 5.11
N TYR A 13 -8.06 5.62 4.87
CA TYR A 13 -7.01 6.57 5.19
C TYR A 13 -6.23 6.92 3.94
N ALA A 14 -6.40 8.15 3.46
CA ALA A 14 -5.61 8.65 2.34
C ALA A 14 -4.13 8.75 2.74
N THR A 15 -3.26 8.31 1.86
CA THR A 15 -1.81 8.45 2.03
C THR A 15 -1.37 9.81 1.48
N GLU A 16 -0.53 10.54 2.21
CA GLU A 16 -0.03 11.80 1.69
C GLU A 16 0.78 11.58 0.39
N PRO A 17 0.61 12.43 -0.62
CA PRO A 17 1.29 12.29 -1.92
C PRO A 17 2.82 12.23 -1.82
N LYS A 18 3.40 12.84 -0.78
CA LYS A 18 4.83 12.80 -0.51
C LYS A 18 5.36 11.37 -0.37
N ALA A 19 4.59 10.47 0.27
CA ALA A 19 4.99 9.08 0.43
C ALA A 19 5.19 8.36 -0.91
N ALA A 20 4.30 8.59 -1.88
CA ALA A 20 4.42 8.03 -3.23
C ALA A 20 5.60 8.63 -4.00
N LYS A 21 5.81 9.95 -3.93
CA LYS A 21 6.94 10.63 -4.59
C LYS A 21 8.28 10.10 -4.08
N LEU A 22 8.40 9.90 -2.78
CA LEU A 22 9.61 9.33 -2.16
C LEU A 22 9.85 7.90 -2.63
N LEU A 23 8.80 7.06 -2.71
CA LEU A 23 8.93 5.70 -3.22
C LEU A 23 9.47 5.67 -4.65
N LEU A 24 8.99 6.54 -5.52
CA LEU A 24 9.46 6.65 -6.91
C LEU A 24 10.93 7.10 -7.01
N GLY A 25 11.44 7.77 -5.99
CA GLY A 25 12.86 8.10 -5.88
C GLY A 25 13.75 6.95 -5.38
N LEU A 26 13.15 5.94 -4.74
CA LEU A 26 13.86 4.79 -4.16
C LEU A 26 13.88 3.58 -5.11
N GLU A 27 12.84 3.42 -5.91
CA GLU A 27 12.61 2.23 -6.73
C GLU A 27 12.20 2.59 -8.15
N THR A 28 12.61 1.73 -9.09
CA THR A 28 12.10 1.74 -10.46
C THR A 28 10.98 0.72 -10.61
N PHE A 29 9.85 1.12 -11.17
CA PHE A 29 8.69 0.27 -11.37
C PHE A 29 8.44 -0.02 -12.85
N SER A 30 7.68 -1.09 -13.12
CA SER A 30 7.11 -1.36 -14.43
C SER A 30 6.27 -0.17 -14.93
N PRO A 31 6.20 0.08 -16.24
CA PRO A 31 5.31 1.11 -16.78
C PRO A 31 3.84 0.96 -16.38
N ASN A 32 3.41 -0.27 -16.06
CA ASN A 32 2.05 -0.59 -15.65
C ASN A 32 1.99 -0.82 -14.14
N ILE A 33 1.18 -0.01 -13.46
CA ILE A 33 0.95 -0.10 -12.01
C ILE A 33 -0.53 -0.36 -11.77
N TRP A 34 -0.83 -1.27 -10.86
CA TRP A 34 -2.18 -1.44 -10.34
C TRP A 34 -2.22 -0.97 -8.88
N GLU A 35 -3.04 0.04 -8.63
CA GLU A 35 -3.46 0.41 -7.29
C GLU A 35 -4.83 -0.22 -7.00
N CYS A 36 -4.81 -1.28 -6.21
CA CYS A 36 -5.97 -2.15 -5.99
C CYS A 36 -6.83 -1.78 -4.77
N ALA A 37 -6.49 -0.70 -4.09
CA ALA A 37 -7.27 -0.06 -3.03
C ALA A 37 -7.09 1.46 -3.14
N CYS A 38 -7.53 2.03 -4.28
CA CYS A 38 -7.13 3.37 -4.70
C CYS A 38 -7.77 4.52 -3.91
N GLY A 39 -8.84 4.24 -3.17
CA GLY A 39 -9.52 5.25 -2.39
C GLY A 39 -9.94 6.46 -3.24
N ASP A 40 -9.49 7.64 -2.85
CA ASP A 40 -9.70 8.91 -3.56
C ASP A 40 -8.65 9.20 -4.67
N GLY A 41 -7.75 8.24 -4.93
CA GLY A 41 -6.70 8.36 -5.92
C GLY A 41 -5.45 9.10 -5.45
N SER A 42 -5.26 9.29 -4.15
CA SER A 42 -4.12 10.05 -3.62
C SER A 42 -2.77 9.51 -4.08
N LEU A 43 -2.59 8.19 -4.17
CA LEU A 43 -1.38 7.56 -4.71
C LEU A 43 -1.41 7.51 -6.23
N SER A 44 -2.52 7.03 -6.83
CA SER A 44 -2.68 6.85 -8.27
C SER A 44 -2.33 8.12 -9.06
N LYS A 45 -2.81 9.28 -8.61
CA LYS A 45 -2.54 10.57 -9.26
C LYS A 45 -1.05 10.91 -9.29
N VAL A 46 -0.29 10.54 -8.24
CA VAL A 46 1.17 10.75 -8.22
C VAL A 46 1.84 9.89 -9.28
N PHE A 47 1.43 8.61 -9.40
CA PHE A 47 2.00 7.69 -10.38
C PHE A 47 1.65 8.10 -11.82
N GLU A 48 0.40 8.50 -12.06
CA GLU A 48 -0.04 9.02 -13.37
C GLU A 48 0.76 10.27 -13.77
N ASN A 49 0.92 11.22 -12.85
CA ASN A 49 1.71 12.43 -13.07
C ASN A 49 3.20 12.14 -13.34
N ALA A 50 3.69 11.02 -12.86
CA ALA A 50 5.05 10.54 -13.13
C ALA A 50 5.18 9.75 -14.44
N GLY A 51 4.08 9.57 -15.20
CA GLY A 51 4.07 8.96 -16.52
C GLY A 51 3.76 7.46 -16.54
N TYR A 52 3.32 6.87 -15.42
CA TYR A 52 2.91 5.47 -15.37
C TYR A 52 1.49 5.26 -15.88
N ASN A 53 1.24 4.08 -16.45
CA ASN A 53 -0.11 3.61 -16.76
C ASN A 53 -0.70 2.99 -15.49
N VAL A 54 -1.69 3.64 -14.90
CA VAL A 54 -2.24 3.22 -13.60
C VAL A 54 -3.63 2.65 -13.78
N LYS A 55 -3.80 1.37 -13.39
CA LYS A 55 -5.10 0.76 -13.14
C LYS A 55 -5.46 1.05 -11.68
N SER A 56 -6.55 1.78 -11.46
CA SER A 56 -7.01 2.17 -10.13
C SER A 56 -8.36 1.53 -9.83
N THR A 57 -8.43 0.67 -8.82
CA THR A 57 -9.65 -0.02 -8.41
C THR A 57 -9.83 0.05 -6.89
N ASP A 58 -11.06 0.00 -6.44
CA ASP A 58 -11.41 -0.09 -5.01
C ASP A 58 -12.70 -0.89 -4.82
N LEU A 59 -12.89 -1.46 -3.65
CA LEU A 59 -14.17 -2.08 -3.29
C LEU A 59 -15.29 -1.05 -3.22
N ILE A 60 -14.98 0.17 -2.75
CA ILE A 60 -15.93 1.26 -2.58
C ILE A 60 -15.50 2.43 -3.48
N TYR A 61 -16.41 2.88 -4.35
CA TYR A 61 -16.16 4.07 -5.16
C TYR A 61 -16.09 5.32 -4.28
N ARG A 62 -14.97 6.04 -4.36
CA ARG A 62 -14.72 7.27 -3.58
C ARG A 62 -14.40 8.48 -4.46
N GLY A 63 -14.98 8.51 -5.67
CA GLY A 63 -14.79 9.60 -6.62
C GLY A 63 -13.60 9.43 -7.56
N TYR A 64 -12.90 8.29 -7.50
CA TYR A 64 -11.74 8.00 -8.33
C TYR A 64 -11.66 6.51 -8.69
N GLY A 65 -11.14 6.21 -9.90
CA GLY A 65 -10.94 4.84 -10.35
C GLY A 65 -12.24 4.05 -10.57
N GLU A 66 -12.13 2.74 -10.57
CA GLU A 66 -13.23 1.81 -10.72
C GLU A 66 -13.63 1.26 -9.34
N GLY A 67 -14.89 1.49 -8.96
CA GLY A 67 -15.45 0.96 -7.70
C GLY A 67 -16.09 -0.42 -7.88
N GLY A 68 -16.39 -1.08 -6.77
CA GLY A 68 -17.04 -2.40 -6.75
C GLY A 68 -16.11 -3.55 -7.08
N VAL A 69 -14.80 -3.33 -7.11
CA VAL A 69 -13.79 -4.37 -7.37
C VAL A 69 -13.23 -4.89 -6.06
N ASP A 70 -13.57 -6.11 -5.70
CA ASP A 70 -12.96 -6.80 -4.57
C ASP A 70 -11.65 -7.46 -4.99
N PHE A 71 -10.53 -6.80 -4.69
CA PHE A 71 -9.19 -7.27 -5.05
C PHE A 71 -8.91 -8.69 -4.55
N LEU A 72 -9.37 -9.04 -3.35
CA LEU A 72 -9.13 -10.36 -2.77
C LEU A 72 -9.84 -11.49 -3.52
N LYS A 73 -10.86 -11.17 -4.32
CA LYS A 73 -11.63 -12.12 -5.14
C LYS A 73 -11.25 -12.12 -6.62
N THR A 74 -10.38 -11.23 -7.07
CA THR A 74 -9.94 -11.22 -8.48
C THR A 74 -9.18 -12.49 -8.82
N GLN A 75 -9.36 -12.98 -10.07
CA GLN A 75 -8.65 -14.15 -10.59
C GLN A 75 -7.60 -13.78 -11.63
N ASP A 76 -7.54 -12.51 -12.01
CA ASP A 76 -6.65 -12.02 -13.05
C ASP A 76 -5.19 -12.07 -12.61
N ARG A 77 -4.33 -12.41 -13.57
CA ARG A 77 -2.89 -12.18 -13.46
C ARG A 77 -2.61 -10.74 -13.89
N TRP A 78 -1.58 -10.15 -13.30
CA TRP A 78 -1.17 -8.79 -13.62
C TRP A 78 0.28 -8.74 -14.11
N ASP A 79 0.47 -8.30 -15.35
CA ASP A 79 1.79 -8.07 -15.94
C ASP A 79 2.23 -6.62 -15.69
N GLY A 80 2.66 -6.38 -14.49
CA GLY A 80 3.03 -5.07 -13.96
C GLY A 80 3.21 -5.12 -12.45
N ASP A 81 3.47 -3.98 -11.86
CA ASP A 81 3.67 -3.85 -10.42
C ASP A 81 2.36 -3.48 -9.70
N ILE A 82 2.27 -3.81 -8.42
CA ILE A 82 1.17 -3.39 -7.55
C ILE A 82 1.73 -2.46 -6.49
N ILE A 83 1.15 -1.27 -6.35
CA ILE A 83 1.50 -0.30 -5.32
C ILE A 83 0.23 0.19 -4.66
N THR A 84 0.09 0.03 -3.36
CA THR A 84 -1.11 0.48 -2.64
C THR A 84 -0.88 0.68 -1.14
N ASN A 85 -1.82 1.38 -0.52
CA ASN A 85 -2.04 1.40 0.92
C ASN A 85 -3.27 0.53 1.21
N PRO A 86 -3.10 -0.75 1.59
CA PRO A 86 -4.23 -1.66 1.76
C PRO A 86 -5.03 -1.33 3.02
N PRO A 87 -6.30 -1.77 3.11
CA PRO A 87 -7.07 -1.73 4.35
C PRO A 87 -6.32 -2.49 5.46
N TYR A 88 -6.06 -1.85 6.58
CA TYR A 88 -5.20 -2.41 7.64
C TYR A 88 -5.72 -3.75 8.19
N LYS A 89 -7.02 -3.92 8.26
CA LYS A 89 -7.66 -5.16 8.70
C LYS A 89 -7.31 -6.35 7.82
N PHE A 90 -7.10 -6.12 6.52
CA PHE A 90 -6.84 -7.14 5.51
C PHE A 90 -5.44 -7.03 4.89
N ALA A 91 -4.54 -6.29 5.53
CA ALA A 91 -3.22 -6.01 4.96
C ALA A 91 -2.43 -7.29 4.63
N LYS A 92 -2.50 -8.32 5.49
CA LYS A 92 -1.85 -9.61 5.25
C LYS A 92 -2.39 -10.28 3.99
N GLU A 93 -3.71 -10.37 3.87
CA GLU A 93 -4.40 -10.98 2.73
C GLU A 93 -4.12 -10.21 1.44
N PHE A 94 -4.06 -8.89 1.50
CA PHE A 94 -3.68 -8.04 0.37
C PHE A 94 -2.25 -8.32 -0.10
N VAL A 95 -1.29 -8.45 0.83
CA VAL A 95 0.10 -8.77 0.49
C VAL A 95 0.19 -10.14 -0.19
N GLU A 96 -0.41 -11.18 0.40
CA GLU A 96 -0.42 -12.52 -0.18
C GLU A 96 -1.04 -12.51 -1.57
N LYS A 97 -2.22 -11.91 -1.71
CA LYS A 97 -2.93 -11.82 -2.99
C LYS A 97 -2.14 -11.04 -4.04
N ALA A 98 -1.52 -9.92 -3.67
CA ALA A 98 -0.76 -9.11 -4.61
C ALA A 98 0.46 -9.85 -5.16
N ILE A 99 1.21 -10.55 -4.29
CA ILE A 99 2.37 -11.35 -4.72
C ILE A 99 1.94 -12.47 -5.67
N GLU A 100 0.82 -13.13 -5.40
CA GLU A 100 0.28 -14.20 -6.24
C GLU A 100 -0.33 -13.68 -7.55
N THR A 101 -0.74 -12.41 -7.60
CA THR A 101 -1.37 -11.77 -8.76
C THR A 101 -0.35 -11.27 -9.78
N VAL A 102 0.74 -10.64 -9.35
CA VAL A 102 1.78 -10.16 -10.27
C VAL A 102 2.56 -11.32 -10.89
N THR A 103 3.00 -11.16 -12.13
CA THR A 103 3.88 -12.14 -12.77
C THR A 103 5.29 -12.10 -12.17
N GLU A 104 6.07 -13.17 -12.38
CA GLU A 104 7.41 -13.31 -11.81
C GLU A 104 8.31 -12.11 -12.14
N GLY A 105 9.06 -11.65 -11.16
CA GLY A 105 9.96 -10.50 -11.26
C GLY A 105 9.29 -9.15 -11.02
N HIS A 106 7.97 -9.08 -11.01
CA HIS A 106 7.26 -7.84 -10.71
C HIS A 106 7.21 -7.55 -9.21
N LYS A 107 7.06 -6.26 -8.90
CA LYS A 107 7.13 -5.71 -7.56
C LYS A 107 5.74 -5.52 -6.94
N VAL A 108 5.69 -5.67 -5.64
CA VAL A 108 4.55 -5.31 -4.80
C VAL A 108 5.05 -4.36 -3.72
N ALA A 109 4.59 -3.13 -3.71
CA ALA A 109 4.91 -2.13 -2.69
C ALA A 109 3.66 -1.80 -1.89
N MET A 110 3.72 -2.02 -0.58
CA MET A 110 2.62 -1.74 0.35
C MET A 110 3.05 -0.69 1.37
N PHE A 111 2.23 0.35 1.50
CA PHE A 111 2.40 1.36 2.54
C PHE A 111 1.75 0.86 3.83
N LEU A 112 2.56 0.50 4.82
CA LEU A 112 2.10 -0.21 6.01
C LEU A 112 2.64 0.46 7.28
N LYS A 113 1.88 0.28 8.38
CA LYS A 113 2.40 0.58 9.72
C LYS A 113 3.62 -0.30 10.00
N LEU A 114 4.66 0.24 10.63
CA LEU A 114 5.85 -0.56 10.98
C LEU A 114 5.51 -1.70 11.94
N GLN A 115 4.44 -1.59 12.74
CA GLN A 115 3.91 -2.69 13.53
C GLN A 115 3.49 -3.91 12.70
N PHE A 116 3.34 -3.80 11.39
CA PHE A 116 3.07 -4.93 10.52
C PHE A 116 4.19 -5.99 10.57
N MET A 117 5.41 -5.60 10.94
CA MET A 117 6.52 -6.53 11.15
C MET A 117 6.31 -7.48 12.33
N GLU A 118 5.40 -7.17 13.25
CA GLU A 118 5.13 -7.94 14.47
C GLU A 118 3.91 -8.85 14.26
N GLY A 119 3.93 -10.01 14.93
CA GLY A 119 2.80 -10.92 15.03
C GLY A 119 3.05 -12.30 14.44
N LYS A 120 2.50 -13.34 15.09
CA LYS A 120 2.70 -14.75 14.71
C LYS A 120 2.21 -15.07 13.29
N ALA A 121 1.06 -14.54 12.90
CA ALA A 121 0.51 -14.75 11.56
C ALA A 121 1.39 -14.09 10.48
N ARG A 122 1.99 -12.94 10.78
CA ARG A 122 2.88 -12.23 9.86
C ARG A 122 4.26 -12.87 9.79
N LYS A 123 4.74 -13.50 10.86
CA LYS A 123 5.94 -14.33 10.79
C LYS A 123 5.82 -15.37 9.67
N ASN A 124 4.70 -16.08 9.59
CA ASN A 124 4.50 -17.07 8.54
C ASN A 124 4.45 -16.44 7.13
N LEU A 125 3.83 -15.26 7.00
CA LEU A 125 3.85 -14.48 5.75
C LEU A 125 5.28 -14.16 5.33
N PHE A 126 6.11 -13.62 6.22
CA PHE A 126 7.48 -13.22 5.93
C PHE A 126 8.41 -14.42 5.68
N LEU A 127 8.13 -15.58 6.27
CA LEU A 127 8.87 -16.81 5.96
C LEU A 127 8.51 -17.36 4.59
N LYS A 128 7.25 -17.27 4.18
CA LYS A 128 6.78 -17.71 2.85
C LYS A 128 7.16 -16.71 1.76
N TYR A 129 6.97 -15.43 2.03
CA TYR A 129 7.23 -14.33 1.13
C TYR A 129 8.08 -13.26 1.84
N PRO A 130 9.41 -13.42 1.88
CA PRO A 130 10.25 -12.39 2.48
C PRO A 130 10.19 -11.12 1.63
N PRO A 131 9.95 -9.94 2.23
CA PRO A 131 10.11 -8.69 1.49
C PRO A 131 11.59 -8.54 1.10
N ARG A 132 11.84 -7.99 -0.09
CA ARG A 132 13.21 -7.67 -0.49
C ARG A 132 13.74 -6.52 0.36
N THR A 133 12.93 -5.47 0.53
CA THR A 133 13.34 -4.26 1.25
C THR A 133 12.17 -3.72 2.07
N ILE A 134 12.46 -3.24 3.27
CA ILE A 134 11.56 -2.43 4.08
C ILE A 134 12.18 -1.04 4.20
N TYR A 135 11.53 -0.04 3.61
CA TYR A 135 11.93 1.35 3.68
C TYR A 135 11.28 2.01 4.88
N VAL A 136 12.10 2.38 5.86
CA VAL A 136 11.67 3.05 7.09
C VAL A 136 11.84 4.55 6.92
N SER A 137 10.75 5.29 7.04
CA SER A 137 10.82 6.75 6.95
C SER A 137 11.45 7.34 8.20
N SER A 138 12.50 8.14 8.03
CA SER A 138 13.19 8.84 9.12
C SER A 138 12.39 10.06 9.62
N SER A 139 11.51 10.59 8.79
CA SER A 139 10.53 11.59 9.18
C SER A 139 9.10 11.08 8.98
N ARG A 140 8.17 11.61 9.76
CA ARG A 140 6.80 11.12 9.80
C ARG A 140 6.10 11.28 8.46
N LEU A 141 5.59 10.17 7.90
CA LEU A 141 4.67 10.16 6.77
C LEU A 141 3.25 10.00 7.29
N LEU A 142 2.29 10.64 6.64
CA LEU A 142 0.92 10.74 7.13
C LEU A 142 -0.05 9.85 6.35
N CYS A 143 -0.96 9.23 7.09
CA CYS A 143 -2.21 8.68 6.59
C CYS A 143 -3.34 9.39 7.32
N ALA A 144 -4.16 10.13 6.61
CA ALA A 144 -5.23 10.92 7.20
C ALA A 144 -6.61 10.39 6.83
N LYS A 145 -7.50 10.31 7.80
CA LYS A 145 -8.89 10.00 7.57
C LYS A 145 -9.50 11.08 6.67
N ASN A 146 -10.16 10.64 5.59
CA ASN A 146 -10.79 11.55 4.61
C ASN A 146 -9.83 12.64 4.07
N ALA A 147 -8.55 12.31 3.88
CA ALA A 147 -7.52 13.24 3.40
C ALA A 147 -7.34 14.53 4.24
N GLY A 148 -7.72 14.49 5.51
CA GLY A 148 -7.62 15.64 6.43
C GLY A 148 -6.19 15.92 6.93
N PHE A 149 -5.20 16.05 6.02
CA PHE A 149 -3.78 16.21 6.36
C PHE A 149 -3.49 17.47 7.15
N ASP A 150 -4.09 18.60 6.80
CA ASP A 150 -3.85 19.88 7.48
C ASP A 150 -4.27 19.82 8.95
N LYS A 151 -5.44 19.26 9.23
CA LYS A 151 -5.91 19.06 10.62
C LYS A 151 -5.00 18.13 11.40
N MET A 152 -4.43 17.13 10.75
CA MET A 152 -3.50 16.19 11.37
C MET A 152 -2.17 16.87 11.71
N ILE A 153 -1.66 17.72 10.82
CA ILE A 153 -0.44 18.50 11.05
C ILE A 153 -0.64 19.50 12.19
N GLU A 154 -1.74 20.23 12.21
CA GLU A 154 -2.11 21.14 13.27
C GLU A 154 -2.24 20.44 14.64
N GLY A 155 -2.72 19.20 14.65
CA GLY A 155 -2.83 18.33 15.84
C GLY A 155 -1.52 17.67 16.30
N GLY A 156 -0.36 18.03 15.73
CA GLY A 156 0.95 17.47 16.10
C GLY A 156 1.38 16.24 15.31
N GLY A 157 0.69 15.92 14.22
CA GLY A 157 1.02 14.81 13.32
C GLY A 157 0.48 13.45 13.77
N SER A 158 1.04 12.38 13.25
CA SER A 158 0.64 11.00 13.55
C SER A 158 1.54 10.36 14.58
N ALA A 159 0.96 9.66 15.56
CA ALA A 159 1.71 8.80 16.47
C ALA A 159 2.18 7.49 15.80
N VAL A 160 1.63 7.16 14.62
CA VAL A 160 1.91 5.91 13.91
C VAL A 160 3.06 6.10 12.93
N ALA A 161 4.03 5.19 12.97
CA ALA A 161 5.12 5.14 12.00
C ALA A 161 4.76 4.21 10.85
N TYR A 162 4.99 4.69 9.62
CA TYR A 162 4.75 3.96 8.38
C TYR A 162 6.06 3.73 7.63
N GLY A 163 6.05 2.73 6.73
CA GLY A 163 7.11 2.47 5.79
C GLY A 163 6.56 1.85 4.52
N TRP A 164 7.41 1.77 3.51
CA TRP A 164 7.14 1.02 2.30
C TRP A 164 7.74 -0.38 2.41
N PHE A 165 6.89 -1.39 2.32
CA PHE A 165 7.32 -2.79 2.28
C PHE A 165 7.32 -3.25 0.84
N LEU A 166 8.47 -3.68 0.35
CA LEU A 166 8.67 -4.05 -1.05
C LEU A 166 8.94 -5.54 -1.18
N TRP A 167 8.07 -6.22 -1.91
CA TRP A 167 8.25 -7.60 -2.35
C TRP A 167 8.56 -7.64 -3.84
N VAL A 168 9.24 -8.70 -4.25
CA VAL A 168 9.42 -9.06 -5.66
C VAL A 168 8.96 -10.50 -5.83
N ASN A 169 8.04 -10.76 -6.75
CA ASN A 169 7.57 -12.13 -6.97
C ASN A 169 8.74 -13.02 -7.43
N GLY A 170 8.97 -14.10 -6.71
CA GLY A 170 10.10 -15.02 -6.92
C GLY A 170 11.33 -14.74 -6.03
N TYR A 171 11.35 -13.62 -5.30
CA TYR A 171 12.43 -13.33 -4.35
C TYR A 171 12.30 -14.17 -3.07
N ASN A 172 13.40 -14.79 -2.65
CA ASN A 172 13.48 -15.59 -1.42
C ASN A 172 14.74 -15.30 -0.59
N GLY A 173 15.39 -14.17 -0.82
CA GLY A 173 16.58 -13.75 -0.10
C GLY A 173 16.30 -13.15 1.27
N LYS A 174 17.31 -12.53 1.85
CA LYS A 174 17.19 -11.80 3.12
C LYS A 174 16.49 -10.47 2.92
N THR A 175 15.68 -10.06 3.89
CA THR A 175 15.08 -8.73 3.91
C THR A 175 16.10 -7.68 4.33
N GLU A 176 16.23 -6.61 3.55
CA GLU A 176 17.01 -5.44 3.89
C GLU A 176 16.14 -4.36 4.51
N LEU A 177 16.63 -3.71 5.56
CA LEU A 177 16.07 -2.47 6.08
C LEU A 177 16.87 -1.30 5.51
N GLN A 178 16.16 -0.28 4.99
CA GLN A 178 16.77 0.97 4.53
C GLN A 178 15.99 2.15 5.11
N TRP A 179 16.71 3.17 5.55
CA TRP A 179 16.11 4.43 6.01
C TRP A 179 16.12 5.43 4.88
N PHE A 180 15.06 6.23 4.81
CA PHE A 180 14.91 7.28 3.82
C PHE A 180 14.19 8.49 4.41
N ASN A 181 14.17 9.61 3.70
CA ASN A 181 13.48 10.85 4.04
C ASN A 181 14.11 11.54 5.26
#